data_1fafb268c0bcd63dee636fa15c8c3fbc
#
_entry.id   1fafb268c0bcd63dee636fa15c8c3fbc
#
_cell.length_a   1.000
_cell.length_b   1.000
_cell.length_c   1.000
_cell.angle_alpha   90.00
_cell.angle_beta   90.00
_cell.angle_gamma   90.00
#
_symmetry.space_group_name_H-M   'P 1'
#
loop_
_entity.id
_entity.type
_entity.pdbx_description
1 polymer ?
#
loop_
_entity_poly.entity_id
_entity_poly.type
_entity_poly.pdbx_seq_one_letter_code
_entity_poly.pdbx_strand_id
1 'polypeptide(L)'
;MSFIRPALCAVLLLGGILGSAQTTVIRIAPPPPVRVGVVGVAPGPGYVWVGGYQRWTGNGYVWVAGRWVRPPRVGMVWIQPRYVHTGSTWVFHKGYWR
;
A
#
# COMPACT_ATOMS: atom_id res chain seq x y z
N MET A 1 -27.89 9.11 -27.22
CA MET A 1 -26.69 9.44 -27.21
C MET A 1 -25.87 9.24 -25.99
N SER A 2 -26.19 9.87 -24.95
CA SER A 2 -25.29 9.90 -23.83
C SER A 2 -25.45 8.78 -22.86
N PHE A 3 -26.43 7.98 -23.02
CA PHE A 3 -26.74 6.98 -22.03
C PHE A 3 -25.74 5.84 -21.97
N ILE A 4 -24.95 5.66 -22.95
CA ILE A 4 -24.03 4.55 -22.99
C ILE A 4 -22.95 4.67 -21.95
N ARG A 5 -22.54 5.86 -21.67
CA ARG A 5 -21.42 6.06 -20.78
C ARG A 5 -21.63 5.62 -19.36
N PRO A 6 -22.79 5.80 -18.78
CA PRO A 6 -22.97 5.36 -17.41
C PRO A 6 -22.72 3.88 -17.22
N ALA A 7 -23.05 3.09 -18.19
CA ALA A 7 -22.82 1.67 -18.07
C ALA A 7 -21.34 1.34 -17.98
N LEU A 8 -20.55 2.07 -18.76
CA LEU A 8 -19.11 1.85 -18.70
C LEU A 8 -18.53 2.20 -17.36
N CYS A 9 -19.01 3.27 -16.79
CA CYS A 9 -18.52 3.66 -15.48
C CYS A 9 -18.81 2.61 -14.43
N ALA A 10 -19.96 2.00 -14.52
CA ALA A 10 -20.31 0.95 -13.57
C ALA A 10 -19.33 -0.22 -13.66
N VAL A 11 -18.96 -0.58 -14.84
CA VAL A 11 -18.01 -1.68 -15.01
C VAL A 11 -16.67 -1.34 -14.37
N LEU A 12 -16.23 -0.12 -14.56
CA LEU A 12 -14.97 0.30 -13.96
C LEU A 12 -15.01 0.24 -12.46
N LEU A 13 -16.12 0.63 -11.87
CA LEU A 13 -16.26 0.56 -10.44
C LEU A 13 -16.12 -0.85 -9.92
N LEU A 14 -16.70 -1.79 -10.59
CA LEU A 14 -16.57 -3.17 -10.19
C LEU A 14 -15.14 -3.62 -10.21
N GLY A 15 -14.42 -3.26 -11.25
CA GLY A 15 -13.01 -3.57 -11.31
C GLY A 15 -12.25 -2.98 -10.15
N GLY A 16 -12.57 -1.76 -9.78
CA GLY A 16 -11.91 -1.12 -8.66
C GLY A 16 -12.17 -1.83 -7.35
N ILE A 17 -13.38 -2.33 -7.16
CA ILE A 17 -13.73 -3.05 -5.94
C ILE A 17 -12.92 -4.32 -5.83
N LEU A 18 -12.75 -5.03 -6.92
CA LEU A 18 -12.00 -6.27 -6.90
C LEU A 18 -10.52 -6.04 -6.71
N GLY A 19 -10.05 -4.88 -7.07
CA GLY A 19 -8.66 -4.56 -6.89
C GLY A 19 -8.29 -4.50 -5.43
N SER A 20 -7.37 -5.32 -5.01
CA SER A 20 -6.96 -5.39 -3.63
C SER A 20 -5.99 -4.29 -3.27
N ALA A 21 -5.10 -3.92 -4.15
CA ALA A 21 -4.06 -2.94 -3.88
C ALA A 21 -4.44 -1.60 -4.46
N GLN A 22 -4.35 -0.58 -3.63
CA GLN A 22 -4.53 0.79 -4.08
C GLN A 22 -3.20 1.37 -4.48
N THR A 23 -3.21 2.24 -5.48
CA THR A 23 -2.00 2.89 -5.96
C THR A 23 -2.14 4.39 -5.89
N THR A 24 -1.03 5.06 -5.66
CA THR A 24 -0.95 6.51 -5.65
C THR A 24 0.21 6.92 -6.52
N VAL A 25 -0.02 7.85 -7.41
CA VAL A 25 1.03 8.33 -8.30
C VAL A 25 1.69 9.57 -7.71
N ILE A 26 3.01 9.51 -7.57
CA ILE A 26 3.81 10.60 -7.05
C ILE A 26 4.76 11.03 -8.15
N ARG A 27 4.65 12.27 -8.58
CA ARG A 27 5.36 12.72 -9.76
C ARG A 27 6.66 13.45 -9.50
N ILE A 28 6.88 13.87 -8.26
CA ILE A 28 7.88 14.90 -8.04
C ILE A 28 9.14 14.39 -7.39
N ALA A 29 9.07 13.51 -6.44
CA ALA A 29 10.25 13.18 -5.67
C ALA A 29 10.36 11.68 -5.46
N PRO A 30 11.58 11.13 -5.55
CA PRO A 30 11.78 9.73 -5.20
C PRO A 30 11.57 9.53 -3.70
N PRO A 31 11.12 8.34 -3.30
CA PRO A 31 10.96 8.06 -1.89
C PRO A 31 12.34 7.95 -1.21
N PRO A 32 12.45 8.43 0.04
CA PRO A 32 13.66 8.19 0.80
C PRO A 32 13.80 6.70 1.11
N PRO A 33 15.00 6.25 1.46
CA PRO A 33 15.19 4.84 1.79
C PRO A 33 14.38 4.44 3.01
N VAL A 34 14.03 3.16 3.07
CA VAL A 34 13.35 2.59 4.22
C VAL A 34 14.32 2.59 5.40
N ARG A 35 13.84 3.04 6.53
CA ARG A 35 14.63 3.01 7.75
C ARG A 35 14.71 1.60 8.30
N VAL A 36 15.91 1.17 8.64
CA VAL A 36 16.10 -0.13 9.26
C VAL A 36 16.05 0.08 10.77
N GLY A 37 15.11 -0.57 11.41
CA GLY A 37 14.96 -0.46 12.86
C GLY A 37 14.96 -1.83 13.50
N VAL A 38 14.95 -1.83 14.83
CA VAL A 38 14.87 -3.05 15.61
C VAL A 38 13.44 -3.55 15.55
N VAL A 39 13.27 -4.80 15.14
CA VAL A 39 11.94 -5.40 15.05
C VAL A 39 11.38 -5.71 16.44
N GLY A 40 12.24 -6.10 17.35
CA GLY A 40 11.79 -6.45 18.69
C GLY A 40 11.17 -7.85 18.74
N VAL A 41 10.44 -8.09 19.81
CA VAL A 41 9.83 -9.40 20.07
C VAL A 41 8.33 -9.27 19.89
N ALA A 42 7.73 -10.28 19.26
CA ALA A 42 6.30 -10.30 19.08
C ALA A 42 5.57 -10.30 20.43
N PRO A 43 4.46 -9.57 20.55
CA PRO A 43 3.71 -9.53 21.83
C PRO A 43 3.08 -10.88 22.19
N GLY A 44 2.92 -11.75 21.21
CA GLY A 44 2.35 -13.07 21.47
C GLY A 44 2.32 -13.88 20.20
N PRO A 45 1.79 -15.12 20.26
CA PRO A 45 1.69 -15.96 19.07
C PRO A 45 0.68 -15.38 18.07
N GLY A 46 0.93 -15.64 16.80
CA GLY A 46 0.02 -15.22 15.74
C GLY A 46 0.19 -13.79 15.28
N TYR A 47 1.13 -13.03 15.84
CA TYR A 47 1.40 -11.69 15.37
C TYR A 47 2.37 -11.73 14.19
N VAL A 48 2.16 -10.80 13.25
CA VAL A 48 3.00 -10.64 12.07
C VAL A 48 3.59 -9.24 12.08
N TRP A 49 4.87 -9.15 11.74
CA TRP A 49 5.55 -7.86 11.67
C TRP A 49 5.15 -7.16 10.38
N VAL A 50 4.61 -5.94 10.53
CA VAL A 50 4.33 -5.04 9.43
C VAL A 50 5.40 -3.98 9.44
N GLY A 51 6.31 -4.01 8.47
CA GLY A 51 7.43 -3.10 8.44
C GLY A 51 7.01 -1.66 8.20
N GLY A 52 7.87 -0.74 8.63
CA GLY A 52 7.63 0.67 8.39
C GLY A 52 7.81 1.04 6.94
N TYR A 53 7.32 2.21 6.59
CA TYR A 53 7.45 2.71 5.22
C TYR A 53 7.34 4.23 5.19
N GLN A 54 7.72 4.81 4.05
CA GLN A 54 7.60 6.24 3.82
C GLN A 54 6.24 6.51 3.19
N ARG A 55 5.41 7.28 3.86
CA ARG A 55 4.07 7.61 3.38
C ARG A 55 4.10 8.99 2.70
N TRP A 56 3.55 9.07 1.52
CA TRP A 56 3.42 10.33 0.80
C TRP A 56 2.21 11.12 1.31
N THR A 57 2.45 12.37 1.71
CA THR A 57 1.40 13.19 2.29
C THR A 57 0.80 14.18 1.30
N GLY A 58 1.32 14.23 0.08
CA GLY A 58 0.97 15.26 -0.89
C GLY A 58 2.03 16.33 -1.01
N ASN A 59 2.81 16.56 0.04
CA ASN A 59 3.88 17.55 0.03
C ASN A 59 5.25 16.92 0.29
N GLY A 60 5.30 15.77 0.87
CA GLY A 60 6.55 15.13 1.22
C GLY A 60 6.30 13.77 1.81
N TYR A 61 7.37 13.15 2.30
CA TYR A 61 7.31 11.82 2.87
C TYR A 61 7.37 11.90 4.39
N VAL A 62 6.61 11.03 5.03
CA VAL A 62 6.62 10.87 6.48
C VAL A 62 6.83 9.39 6.79
N TRP A 63 7.75 9.12 7.71
CA TRP A 63 8.03 7.75 8.10
C TRP A 63 6.91 7.21 8.98
N VAL A 64 6.40 6.03 8.60
CA VAL A 64 5.43 5.28 9.40
C VAL A 64 6.17 4.10 10.01
N ALA A 65 6.20 4.03 11.33
CA ALA A 65 6.93 2.98 12.02
C ALA A 65 6.26 1.63 11.83
N GLY A 66 7.08 0.59 11.82
CA GLY A 66 6.58 -0.77 11.78
C GLY A 66 5.90 -1.16 13.09
N ARG A 67 5.12 -2.21 13.04
CA ARG A 67 4.42 -2.68 14.22
C ARG A 67 4.04 -4.16 14.09
N TRP A 68 3.72 -4.78 15.21
CA TRP A 68 3.19 -6.13 15.24
C TRP A 68 1.66 -6.08 15.11
N VAL A 69 1.11 -6.90 14.24
CA VAL A 69 -0.32 -6.88 13.93
C VAL A 69 -0.82 -8.32 13.81
N ARG A 70 -2.03 -8.55 14.26
CA ARG A 70 -2.69 -9.82 13.99
C ARG A 70 -3.27 -9.79 12.59
N PRO A 71 -3.00 -10.82 11.76
CA PRO A 71 -3.60 -10.88 10.43
C PRO A 71 -5.12 -11.05 10.53
N PRO A 72 -5.86 -10.65 9.50
CA PRO A 72 -7.31 -10.81 9.50
C PRO A 72 -7.75 -12.28 9.62
N ARG A 73 -6.94 -13.18 9.10
CA ARG A 73 -7.16 -14.62 9.21
C ARG A 73 -5.85 -15.33 9.43
N VAL A 74 -5.91 -16.47 10.09
CA VAL A 74 -4.73 -17.27 10.35
C VAL A 74 -4.09 -17.69 9.04
N GLY A 75 -2.77 -17.58 8.96
CA GLY A 75 -2.02 -18.00 7.79
C GLY A 75 -1.85 -16.96 6.72
N MET A 76 -2.42 -15.78 6.87
CA MET A 76 -2.23 -14.72 5.88
C MET A 76 -0.84 -14.12 6.00
N VAL A 77 -0.34 -13.65 4.87
CA VAL A 77 0.98 -13.06 4.75
C VAL A 77 0.84 -11.57 4.44
N TRP A 78 1.66 -10.76 5.08
CA TRP A 78 1.69 -9.33 4.82
C TRP A 78 2.58 -9.03 3.63
N ILE A 79 2.03 -8.29 2.67
CA ILE A 79 2.77 -7.79 1.51
C ILE A 79 3.08 -6.34 1.77
N GLN A 80 4.37 -6.04 1.91
CA GLN A 80 4.86 -4.70 2.24
C GLN A 80 4.50 -3.69 1.15
N PRO A 81 4.16 -2.46 1.53
CA PRO A 81 4.01 -1.41 0.52
C PRO A 81 5.32 -1.14 -0.19
N ARG A 82 5.25 -0.69 -1.42
CA ARG A 82 6.45 -0.42 -2.19
C ARG A 82 6.21 0.72 -3.16
N TYR A 83 7.29 1.33 -3.56
CA TYR A 83 7.29 2.35 -4.61
C TYR A 83 7.97 1.80 -5.84
N VAL A 84 7.37 2.02 -7.01
CA VAL A 84 7.90 1.56 -8.27
C VAL A 84 8.14 2.78 -9.16
N HIS A 85 9.34 2.89 -9.69
CA HIS A 85 9.70 3.98 -10.58
C HIS A 85 9.23 3.63 -11.99
N THR A 86 8.37 4.45 -12.55
CA THR A 86 7.82 4.22 -13.88
C THR A 86 7.96 5.50 -14.67
N GLY A 87 8.89 5.51 -15.62
CA GLY A 87 9.17 6.72 -16.37
C GLY A 87 9.67 7.83 -15.45
N SER A 88 8.98 8.95 -15.45
CA SER A 88 9.34 10.08 -14.59
C SER A 88 8.50 10.14 -13.32
N THR A 89 7.70 9.11 -13.05
CA THR A 89 6.84 9.11 -11.88
C THR A 89 7.17 7.96 -10.96
N TRP A 90 6.73 8.08 -9.72
CA TRP A 90 6.79 7.01 -8.74
C TRP A 90 5.38 6.56 -8.43
N VAL A 91 5.15 5.26 -8.44
CA VAL A 91 3.83 4.70 -8.16
C VAL A 91 3.90 3.94 -6.86
N PHE A 92 3.05 4.32 -5.92
CA PHE A 92 2.98 3.67 -4.63
C PHE A 92 1.96 2.53 -4.67
N HIS A 93 2.40 1.35 -4.27
CA HIS A 93 1.52 0.19 -4.11
C HIS A 93 1.33 -0.07 -2.62
N LYS A 94 0.10 0.09 -2.18
CA LYS A 94 -0.23 -0.08 -0.77
C LYS A 94 0.02 -1.52 -0.33
N GLY A 95 0.44 -1.70 0.91
CA GLY A 95 0.58 -3.02 1.49
C GLY A 95 -0.78 -3.69 1.71
N TYR A 96 -0.78 -5.01 1.72
CA TYR A 96 -2.03 -5.76 1.87
C TYR A 96 -1.75 -7.17 2.38
N TRP A 97 -2.80 -7.80 2.87
CA TRP A 97 -2.75 -9.19 3.30
C TRP A 97 -3.11 -10.13 2.16
N ARG A 98 -2.41 -11.24 2.11
CA ARG A 98 -2.61 -12.22 1.06
C ARG A 98 -2.64 -13.64 1.62
#